data_8074640fde9ce784d61783e5df7b0acd
#
_entry.id   8074640fde9ce784d61783e5df7b0acd
#
_cell.length_a   1.000
_cell.length_b   1.000
_cell.length_c   1.000
_cell.angle_alpha   90.00
_cell.angle_beta   90.00
_cell.angle_gamma   90.00
#
_symmetry.space_group_name_H-M   'P 1'
#
loop_
_entity.id
_entity.type
_entity.pdbx_description
1 polymer ?
#
loop_
_entity_poly.entity_id
_entity_poly.type
_entity_poly.pdbx_seq_one_letter_code
_entity_poly.pdbx_strand_id
1 'polypeptide(L)'
;MTIKNPLPTLLFFLAPTFLMAQGKGIAPADLLKPLRDSWPTYNGDYTGRRYSALTQVNQSNVQHLTLAWMTRVTPGAGSGGGRGGGGFGGASNIIVGGEGPGDIAVGGGTIKASVLQVDGTLYFTMPDNAWAVDARDGRELWHYFWKTKGGTHIGNRGLAMWNNYLYMETPDNYLVSLDARTGKERWHKVIADLSQGYFSTPAPIVVGNHVLVGTGNDIDAPGFLQSFDPETGELQWKLYTVPMKAGDPGLETWASLDAARHGGGQTWIPGAYDPETKLYIFGTGNPTPAYTTGTRGDGDNLFTCALVAVNVDTGKMAWHFSTSPHDMHDYDSAQTPVLVDAMFNGKMRKLVLTAARNGYYFTLDRVTGERLVSAKYGLTTNWAKGLNKSGAPEHDPGKDATVAGSLVSPNSDGTTNWEPPAFSPDTGFFYVAEGNAYSIFYLTDVDPRGSMGLGGKEEVGVGTAGSYLSAIDYQTGKVAWRRPYYGNGGGGGLLTTAGKLLFAGDGAGNLVAHDSATGKPLWHTRIGGITNAPQTYMLDGRQYLIAATGDTIWAFVMY
;
A
#
# COMPACT_ATOMS: atom_id res chain seq x y z
N MET A 1 60.29 -30.77 54.82
CA MET A 1 59.29 -29.71 54.84
C MET A 1 58.90 -29.42 53.35
N THR A 2 57.86 -30.10 52.86
CA THR A 2 57.51 -30.14 51.44
C THR A 2 56.25 -29.32 51.28
N ILE A 3 56.36 -28.18 50.61
CA ILE A 3 55.23 -27.26 50.30
C ILE A 3 54.52 -27.77 49.04
N LYS A 4 53.24 -28.19 49.17
CA LYS A 4 52.37 -28.52 48.07
C LYS A 4 51.61 -27.24 47.62
N ASN A 5 51.83 -26.84 46.37
CA ASN A 5 51.03 -25.80 45.72
C ASN A 5 49.67 -26.40 45.30
N PRO A 6 48.55 -25.70 45.51
CA PRO A 6 47.27 -26.11 44.90
C PRO A 6 47.14 -25.59 43.48
N LEU A 7 46.75 -26.47 42.56
CA LEU A 7 46.34 -26.12 41.22
C LEU A 7 45.03 -25.24 41.23
N PRO A 8 44.93 -24.22 40.42
CA PRO A 8 43.66 -23.50 40.28
C PRO A 8 42.67 -24.28 39.40
N THR A 9 41.49 -24.56 39.96
CA THR A 9 40.36 -25.14 39.23
C THR A 9 39.77 -24.08 38.32
N LEU A 10 39.94 -24.24 37.00
CA LEU A 10 39.31 -23.40 35.98
C LEU A 10 37.81 -23.79 35.87
N LEU A 11 36.91 -22.99 36.42
CA LEU A 11 35.48 -23.11 36.16
C LEU A 11 35.18 -22.54 34.75
N PHE A 12 34.89 -23.44 33.81
CA PHE A 12 34.29 -23.06 32.52
C PHE A 12 32.83 -22.69 32.77
N PHE A 13 32.50 -21.40 32.70
CA PHE A 13 31.12 -20.93 32.52
C PHE A 13 30.70 -21.22 31.07
N LEU A 14 29.97 -22.30 30.86
CA LEU A 14 29.19 -22.49 29.66
C LEU A 14 28.05 -21.46 29.68
N ALA A 15 28.21 -20.35 28.95
CA ALA A 15 27.11 -19.48 28.64
C ALA A 15 26.10 -20.29 27.82
N PRO A 16 24.80 -20.30 28.17
CA PRO A 16 23.79 -20.95 27.34
C PRO A 16 23.73 -20.19 26.05
N THR A 17 24.21 -20.76 24.94
CA THR A 17 23.88 -20.34 23.61
C THR A 17 22.39 -20.63 23.44
N PHE A 18 21.54 -19.62 23.61
CA PHE A 18 20.19 -19.67 23.13
C PHE A 18 20.29 -19.84 21.60
N LEU A 19 20.16 -21.07 21.11
CA LEU A 19 19.78 -21.32 19.74
C LEU A 19 18.38 -20.68 19.58
N MET A 20 18.35 -19.45 19.09
CA MET A 20 17.11 -18.88 18.58
C MET A 20 16.58 -19.87 17.54
N ALA A 21 15.39 -20.40 17.77
CA ALA A 21 14.73 -21.24 16.79
C ALA A 21 14.61 -20.37 15.51
N GLN A 22 15.40 -20.70 14.51
CA GLN A 22 15.40 -20.00 13.23
C GLN A 22 13.99 -20.11 12.67
N GLY A 23 13.33 -18.97 12.43
CA GLY A 23 11.99 -18.90 11.87
C GLY A 23 11.88 -19.76 10.59
N LYS A 24 10.77 -20.44 10.44
CA LYS A 24 10.52 -21.32 9.28
C LYS A 24 10.12 -20.54 8.04
N GLY A 25 9.86 -19.24 8.21
CA GLY A 25 9.24 -18.40 7.18
C GLY A 25 7.77 -18.78 6.97
N ILE A 26 7.22 -18.43 5.83
CA ILE A 26 5.82 -18.70 5.53
C ILE A 26 5.68 -19.49 4.23
N ALA A 27 5.13 -20.70 4.32
CA ALA A 27 4.85 -21.49 3.11
C ALA A 27 3.72 -20.81 2.30
N PRO A 28 3.78 -20.83 0.96
CA PRO A 28 2.73 -20.24 0.11
C PRO A 28 1.31 -20.71 0.44
N ALA A 29 1.14 -21.97 0.84
CA ALA A 29 -0.14 -22.52 1.27
C ALA A 29 -0.67 -21.88 2.58
N ASP A 30 0.20 -21.33 3.42
CA ASP A 30 -0.19 -20.66 4.66
C ASP A 30 -0.75 -19.25 4.40
N LEU A 31 -0.34 -18.61 3.30
CA LEU A 31 -0.88 -17.33 2.85
C LEU A 31 -2.35 -17.41 2.41
N LEU A 32 -2.83 -18.62 2.08
CA LEU A 32 -4.25 -18.87 1.75
C LEU A 32 -5.14 -18.98 2.99
N LYS A 33 -4.55 -19.12 4.17
CA LYS A 33 -5.30 -19.26 5.43
C LYS A 33 -5.82 -17.91 5.92
N PRO A 34 -6.95 -17.88 6.61
CA PRO A 34 -7.42 -16.65 7.26
C PRO A 34 -6.37 -16.08 8.22
N LEU A 35 -6.29 -14.75 8.27
CA LEU A 35 -5.39 -14.02 9.17
C LEU A 35 -5.65 -14.40 10.63
N ARG A 36 -4.59 -14.75 11.36
CA ARG A 36 -4.62 -15.10 12.78
C ARG A 36 -3.56 -14.32 13.56
N ASP A 37 -2.49 -15.00 13.99
CA ASP A 37 -1.50 -14.46 14.92
C ASP A 37 -0.38 -13.67 14.24
N SER A 38 -0.24 -13.77 12.93
CA SER A 38 0.80 -13.11 12.13
C SER A 38 0.21 -12.05 11.19
N TRP A 39 1.09 -11.29 10.54
CA TRP A 39 0.74 -10.34 9.47
C TRP A 39 1.61 -10.61 8.23
N PRO A 40 1.33 -11.67 7.47
CA PRO A 40 2.27 -12.21 6.49
C PRO A 40 2.25 -11.56 5.10
N THR A 41 1.26 -10.72 4.80
CA THR A 41 1.15 -10.00 3.53
C THR A 41 0.91 -8.51 3.74
N TYR A 42 0.92 -7.73 2.66
CA TYR A 42 0.67 -6.29 2.69
C TYR A 42 -0.60 -5.90 3.47
N ASN A 43 -1.70 -6.61 3.30
CA ASN A 43 -2.97 -6.35 4.00
C ASN A 43 -3.29 -7.35 5.12
N GLY A 44 -2.31 -8.17 5.52
CA GLY A 44 -2.47 -9.26 6.47
C GLY A 44 -2.84 -10.56 5.78
N ASP A 45 -3.91 -10.56 5.01
CA ASP A 45 -4.30 -11.66 4.10
C ASP A 45 -4.51 -11.14 2.67
N TYR A 46 -4.93 -12.03 1.77
CA TYR A 46 -5.15 -11.69 0.36
C TYR A 46 -6.41 -10.87 0.09
N THR A 47 -7.30 -10.69 1.07
CA THR A 47 -8.63 -10.09 0.84
C THR A 47 -8.64 -8.57 0.82
N GLY A 48 -7.57 -7.92 1.27
CA GLY A 48 -7.52 -6.45 1.37
C GLY A 48 -8.35 -5.87 2.52
N ARG A 49 -9.05 -6.70 3.32
CA ARG A 49 -9.97 -6.24 4.38
C ARG A 49 -9.28 -5.54 5.53
N ARG A 50 -8.00 -5.82 5.77
CA ARG A 50 -7.27 -5.35 6.97
C ARG A 50 -8.09 -5.57 8.24
N TYR A 51 -8.62 -6.78 8.37
CA TYR A 51 -9.42 -7.24 9.49
C TYR A 51 -8.67 -8.35 10.24
N SER A 52 -8.47 -8.16 11.53
CA SER A 52 -7.86 -9.16 12.40
C SER A 52 -8.92 -9.86 13.26
N ALA A 53 -8.87 -11.18 13.33
CA ALA A 53 -9.74 -11.99 14.20
C ALA A 53 -9.35 -11.92 15.68
N LEU A 54 -8.30 -11.19 16.05
CA LEU A 54 -7.83 -11.06 17.43
C LEU A 54 -8.81 -10.24 18.28
N THR A 55 -9.04 -10.69 19.51
CA THR A 55 -10.02 -10.10 20.45
C THR A 55 -9.45 -9.77 21.82
N GLN A 56 -8.16 -10.06 22.08
CA GLN A 56 -7.54 -9.75 23.37
C GLN A 56 -7.64 -8.24 23.67
N VAL A 57 -7.42 -7.41 22.65
CA VAL A 57 -7.71 -5.97 22.69
C VAL A 57 -9.12 -5.75 22.11
N ASN A 58 -10.01 -5.15 22.89
CA ASN A 58 -11.41 -4.96 22.52
C ASN A 58 -11.99 -3.67 23.16
N GLN A 59 -13.25 -3.37 22.86
CA GLN A 59 -13.92 -2.15 23.34
C GLN A 59 -13.91 -1.96 24.86
N SER A 60 -13.94 -3.04 25.64
CA SER A 60 -14.01 -2.95 27.10
C SER A 60 -12.67 -2.69 27.78
N ASN A 61 -11.57 -2.91 27.08
CA ASN A 61 -10.22 -2.85 27.69
C ASN A 61 -9.20 -2.03 26.89
N VAL A 62 -9.54 -1.52 25.71
CA VAL A 62 -8.59 -0.77 24.86
C VAL A 62 -7.98 0.45 25.56
N GLN A 63 -8.67 1.03 26.57
CA GLN A 63 -8.14 2.13 27.38
C GLN A 63 -6.89 1.75 28.20
N HIS A 64 -6.58 0.45 28.33
CA HIS A 64 -5.39 -0.05 29.03
C HIS A 64 -4.23 -0.38 28.08
N LEU A 65 -4.34 -0.06 26.78
CA LEU A 65 -3.19 -0.16 25.88
C LEU A 65 -2.08 0.79 26.30
N THR A 66 -0.88 0.26 26.45
CA THR A 66 0.31 1.03 26.81
C THR A 66 1.45 0.76 25.83
N LEU A 67 2.40 1.66 25.76
CA LEU A 67 3.62 1.50 24.97
C LEU A 67 4.45 0.33 25.52
N ALA A 68 4.71 -0.67 24.67
CA ALA A 68 5.61 -1.78 24.98
C ALA A 68 7.06 -1.42 24.62
N TRP A 69 7.23 -0.96 23.38
CA TRP A 69 8.53 -0.54 22.86
C TRP A 69 8.36 0.40 21.66
N MET A 70 9.42 1.10 21.32
CA MET A 70 9.58 1.82 20.06
C MET A 70 10.96 1.56 19.48
N THR A 71 11.06 1.56 18.15
CA THR A 71 12.34 1.47 17.46
C THR A 71 12.43 2.51 16.36
N ARG A 72 13.57 3.19 16.33
CA ARG A 72 13.89 4.17 15.30
C ARG A 72 14.95 3.60 14.38
N VAL A 73 14.74 3.65 13.06
CA VAL A 73 15.69 3.18 12.07
C VAL A 73 16.41 4.34 11.38
N THR A 74 17.61 4.06 10.91
CA THR A 74 18.41 5.04 10.15
C THR A 74 18.63 4.53 8.74
N PRO A 75 18.08 5.18 7.71
CA PRO A 75 18.31 4.78 6.32
C PRO A 75 19.76 5.03 5.88
N GLY A 76 20.18 4.31 4.84
CA GLY A 76 21.47 4.46 4.17
C GLY A 76 22.53 3.44 4.63
N ALA A 77 23.73 3.54 4.05
CA ALA A 77 24.82 2.61 4.31
C ALA A 77 25.47 2.75 5.70
N GLY A 78 24.86 3.53 6.59
CA GLY A 78 25.45 3.86 7.89
C GLY A 78 26.58 4.86 7.71
N SER A 79 26.35 6.12 8.06
CA SER A 79 27.45 7.10 8.11
C SER A 79 28.38 6.71 9.24
N GLY A 80 29.55 6.23 8.92
CA GLY A 80 30.65 6.18 9.87
C GLY A 80 30.83 7.56 10.50
N GLY A 81 30.41 7.74 11.76
CA GLY A 81 30.85 8.84 12.60
C GLY A 81 30.15 10.19 12.47
N GLY A 82 28.84 10.25 12.63
CA GLY A 82 28.14 11.48 13.04
C GLY A 82 28.11 11.59 14.56
N ARG A 83 28.81 12.55 15.16
CA ARG A 83 28.72 12.88 16.58
C ARG A 83 27.30 13.32 16.93
N GLY A 84 26.59 12.56 17.75
CA GLY A 84 25.40 13.03 18.45
C GLY A 84 24.18 12.11 18.32
N GLY A 85 24.11 11.07 19.12
CA GLY A 85 22.92 10.25 19.32
C GLY A 85 23.27 8.96 20.07
N GLY A 86 23.27 8.99 21.42
CA GLY A 86 23.42 7.82 22.23
C GLY A 86 22.20 6.90 22.09
N GLY A 87 22.21 6.00 21.11
CA GLY A 87 21.31 4.87 21.03
C GLY A 87 22.01 3.64 21.63
N PHE A 88 21.35 2.99 22.58
CA PHE A 88 21.77 1.69 23.11
C PHE A 88 21.49 0.61 22.04
N GLY A 89 22.39 0.43 21.12
CA GLY A 89 22.36 -0.64 20.13
C GLY A 89 23.73 -0.75 19.48
N GLY A 90 24.38 -1.91 19.59
CA GLY A 90 25.61 -2.19 18.86
C GLY A 90 25.34 -2.02 17.36
N ALA A 91 26.31 -1.44 16.62
CA ALA A 91 26.20 -1.27 15.18
C ALA A 91 25.92 -2.63 14.52
N SER A 92 24.69 -2.80 14.01
CA SER A 92 24.38 -3.96 13.19
C SER A 92 25.22 -3.88 11.91
N ASN A 93 25.71 -5.01 11.44
CA ASN A 93 26.39 -5.07 10.15
C ASN A 93 25.36 -4.76 9.04
N ILE A 94 25.50 -3.60 8.42
CA ILE A 94 24.68 -3.25 7.27
C ILE A 94 25.12 -4.09 6.09
N ILE A 95 24.16 -4.77 5.47
CA ILE A 95 24.35 -5.56 4.26
C ILE A 95 24.11 -4.61 3.08
N VAL A 96 25.10 -4.47 2.22
CA VAL A 96 25.03 -3.54 1.09
C VAL A 96 24.94 -4.33 -0.21
N GLY A 97 23.88 -4.07 -0.98
CA GLY A 97 23.67 -4.56 -2.35
C GLY A 97 23.60 -3.42 -3.35
N GLY A 98 23.15 -3.75 -4.58
CA GLY A 98 22.89 -2.79 -5.64
C GLY A 98 24.10 -2.44 -6.51
N GLU A 99 23.80 -1.82 -7.65
CA GLU A 99 24.77 -1.52 -8.72
C GLU A 99 25.04 -0.02 -8.91
N GLY A 100 24.43 0.83 -8.10
CA GLY A 100 24.58 2.27 -8.17
C GLY A 100 25.90 2.78 -7.60
N PRO A 101 26.21 4.08 -7.77
CA PRO A 101 27.47 4.66 -7.32
C PRO A 101 27.62 4.79 -5.79
N GLY A 102 26.57 4.59 -5.03
CA GLY A 102 26.60 4.49 -3.57
C GLY A 102 26.11 5.72 -2.81
N ASP A 103 26.49 6.91 -3.16
CA ASP A 103 26.24 8.12 -2.35
C ASP A 103 25.23 9.08 -3.01
N ILE A 104 24.10 8.55 -3.49
CA ILE A 104 22.99 9.41 -3.85
C ILE A 104 22.31 9.81 -2.53
N ALA A 105 22.40 11.09 -2.18
CA ALA A 105 21.68 11.64 -1.03
C ALA A 105 20.19 11.61 -1.33
N VAL A 106 19.52 10.58 -0.90
CA VAL A 106 18.06 10.51 -0.88
C VAL A 106 17.59 11.10 0.43
N GLY A 107 16.70 12.08 0.35
CA GLY A 107 16.12 12.73 1.51
C GLY A 107 15.55 11.71 2.50
N GLY A 108 15.51 12.04 3.80
CA GLY A 108 15.03 11.15 4.85
C GLY A 108 13.63 10.62 4.52
N GLY A 109 13.56 9.33 4.23
CA GLY A 109 12.31 8.65 3.91
C GLY A 109 11.43 8.48 5.15
N THR A 110 10.18 8.13 4.92
CA THR A 110 9.24 7.72 5.97
C THR A 110 8.82 6.27 5.76
N ILE A 111 8.52 5.56 6.83
CA ILE A 111 7.97 4.20 6.77
C ILE A 111 6.51 4.29 6.28
N LYS A 112 6.31 4.15 4.96
CA LYS A 112 4.99 3.99 4.33
C LYS A 112 4.61 2.51 4.19
N ALA A 113 5.54 1.63 4.54
CA ALA A 113 5.44 0.21 4.35
C ALA A 113 4.40 -0.44 5.26
N SER A 114 3.69 -1.43 4.74
CA SER A 114 3.09 -2.46 5.57
C SER A 114 4.21 -3.31 6.18
N VAL A 115 4.12 -3.56 7.49
CA VAL A 115 5.13 -4.31 8.24
C VAL A 115 4.72 -5.78 8.23
N LEU A 116 5.50 -6.66 7.61
CA LEU A 116 5.26 -8.10 7.73
C LEU A 116 5.65 -8.57 9.12
N GLN A 117 4.79 -9.36 9.76
CA GLN A 117 5.12 -10.06 11.01
C GLN A 117 5.04 -11.56 10.77
N VAL A 118 6.18 -12.24 10.84
CA VAL A 118 6.33 -13.69 10.65
C VAL A 118 7.33 -14.22 11.67
N ASP A 119 6.96 -15.29 12.37
CA ASP A 119 7.83 -16.00 13.34
C ASP A 119 8.50 -15.08 14.38
N GLY A 120 7.80 -14.07 14.86
CA GLY A 120 8.33 -13.14 15.86
C GLY A 120 9.29 -12.09 15.31
N THR A 121 9.41 -11.94 14.00
CA THR A 121 10.21 -10.92 13.32
C THR A 121 9.30 -9.96 12.55
N LEU A 122 9.60 -8.67 12.62
CA LEU A 122 9.00 -7.62 11.80
C LEU A 122 9.94 -7.30 10.64
N TYR A 123 9.39 -7.27 9.42
CA TYR A 123 10.11 -6.89 8.20
C TYR A 123 9.42 -5.69 7.57
N PHE A 124 10.17 -4.66 7.23
CA PHE A 124 9.63 -3.44 6.62
C PHE A 124 10.69 -2.70 5.81
N THR A 125 10.25 -1.71 5.04
CA THR A 125 11.10 -0.97 4.10
C THR A 125 10.91 0.54 4.22
N MET A 126 11.93 1.24 3.76
CA MET A 126 11.88 2.60 3.21
C MET A 126 12.56 2.54 1.84
N PRO A 127 12.48 3.58 0.99
CA PRO A 127 13.21 3.57 -0.27
C PRO A 127 14.67 3.13 -0.08
N ASP A 128 15.12 2.18 -0.88
CA ASP A 128 16.46 1.55 -0.85
C ASP A 128 16.82 0.77 0.43
N ASN A 129 15.93 0.65 1.38
CA ASN A 129 16.25 0.02 2.66
C ASN A 129 15.24 -1.04 3.05
N ALA A 130 15.73 -2.13 3.67
CA ALA A 130 14.91 -3.14 4.33
C ALA A 130 15.50 -3.50 5.69
N TRP A 131 14.62 -3.70 6.68
CA TRP A 131 14.99 -4.08 8.03
C TRP A 131 14.25 -5.34 8.49
N ALA A 132 14.92 -6.10 9.36
CA ALA A 132 14.30 -7.05 10.25
C ALA A 132 14.54 -6.61 11.70
N VAL A 133 13.47 -6.61 12.52
CA VAL A 133 13.55 -6.33 13.95
C VAL A 133 12.79 -7.40 14.73
N ASP A 134 13.24 -7.68 15.95
CA ASP A 134 12.53 -8.59 16.87
C ASP A 134 11.19 -7.95 17.26
N ALA A 135 10.10 -8.66 17.03
CA ALA A 135 8.75 -8.17 17.30
C ALA A 135 8.43 -8.02 18.80
N ARG A 136 9.29 -8.54 19.70
CA ARG A 136 9.11 -8.47 21.16
C ARG A 136 9.58 -7.17 21.76
N ASP A 137 10.71 -6.63 21.23
CA ASP A 137 11.42 -5.51 21.84
C ASP A 137 11.89 -4.44 20.85
N GLY A 138 11.66 -4.64 19.54
CA GLY A 138 12.07 -3.71 18.48
C GLY A 138 13.57 -3.70 18.18
N ARG A 139 14.34 -4.64 18.71
CA ARG A 139 15.78 -4.73 18.46
C ARG A 139 16.05 -5.09 17.01
N GLU A 140 16.92 -4.32 16.34
CA GLU A 140 17.34 -4.58 14.98
C GLU A 140 18.10 -5.92 14.90
N LEU A 141 17.70 -6.76 13.94
CA LEU A 141 18.32 -8.06 13.64
C LEU A 141 19.29 -7.94 12.47
N TRP A 142 18.84 -7.25 11.42
CA TRP A 142 19.66 -6.89 10.26
C TRP A 142 19.07 -5.69 9.53
N HIS A 143 19.93 -4.99 8.76
CA HIS A 143 19.59 -3.90 7.84
C HIS A 143 20.24 -4.18 6.48
N TYR A 144 19.45 -4.14 5.41
CA TYR A 144 19.88 -4.19 4.02
C TYR A 144 19.73 -2.83 3.37
N PHE A 145 20.78 -2.36 2.70
CA PHE A 145 20.81 -1.12 1.95
C PHE A 145 21.14 -1.39 0.48
N TRP A 146 20.28 -0.90 -0.42
CA TRP A 146 20.47 -0.96 -1.86
C TRP A 146 21.14 0.30 -2.37
N LYS A 147 22.28 0.18 -3.08
CA LYS A 147 22.93 1.27 -3.79
C LYS A 147 22.19 1.57 -5.08
N THR A 148 21.35 2.57 -5.05
CA THR A 148 20.50 2.95 -6.18
C THR A 148 21.28 3.64 -7.31
N LYS A 149 20.80 3.48 -8.55
CA LYS A 149 21.22 4.26 -9.72
C LYS A 149 20.45 5.56 -9.89
N GLY A 150 19.39 5.79 -9.09
CA GLY A 150 18.50 6.93 -9.18
C GLY A 150 17.04 6.56 -8.95
N GLY A 151 16.15 7.16 -9.72
CA GLY A 151 14.71 6.97 -9.58
C GLY A 151 14.06 7.91 -8.55
N THR A 152 12.73 7.89 -8.50
CA THR A 152 11.95 8.76 -7.63
C THR A 152 11.72 8.08 -6.27
N HIS A 153 12.16 8.71 -5.18
CA HIS A 153 12.19 8.14 -3.83
C HIS A 153 10.99 8.57 -2.94
N ILE A 154 9.81 8.71 -3.51
CA ILE A 154 8.61 9.19 -2.79
C ILE A 154 8.07 8.20 -1.75
N GLY A 155 8.50 6.94 -1.80
CA GLY A 155 8.09 5.91 -0.84
C GLY A 155 8.42 4.50 -1.31
N ASN A 156 8.33 3.56 -0.37
CA ASN A 156 8.30 2.13 -0.61
C ASN A 156 7.22 1.53 0.29
N ARG A 157 6.35 0.67 -0.25
CA ARG A 157 5.16 0.21 0.46
C ARG A 157 5.35 -1.13 1.17
N GLY A 158 6.51 -1.76 1.06
CA GLY A 158 6.82 -2.95 1.86
C GLY A 158 7.43 -4.09 1.09
N LEU A 159 7.40 -5.23 1.75
CA LEU A 159 7.96 -6.50 1.31
C LEU A 159 6.86 -7.53 1.06
N ALA A 160 7.18 -8.54 0.24
CA ALA A 160 6.48 -9.82 0.23
C ALA A 160 7.39 -10.92 0.76
N MET A 161 6.80 -12.04 1.20
CA MET A 161 7.53 -13.22 1.67
C MET A 161 7.05 -14.48 0.97
N TRP A 162 7.98 -15.34 0.58
CA TRP A 162 7.76 -16.69 0.06
C TRP A 162 8.77 -17.64 0.71
N ASN A 163 8.31 -18.61 1.46
CA ASN A 163 9.17 -19.43 2.33
C ASN A 163 10.04 -18.53 3.26
N ASN A 164 11.35 -18.64 3.19
CA ASN A 164 12.30 -17.80 3.93
C ASN A 164 12.89 -16.66 3.09
N TYR A 165 12.22 -16.25 2.04
CA TYR A 165 12.71 -15.24 1.11
C TYR A 165 11.81 -14.02 1.08
N LEU A 166 12.42 -12.85 1.15
CA LEU A 166 11.76 -11.57 1.03
C LEU A 166 11.98 -11.00 -0.38
N TYR A 167 11.02 -10.22 -0.82
CA TYR A 167 11.10 -9.49 -2.08
C TYR A 167 10.78 -8.02 -1.83
N MET A 168 11.61 -7.12 -2.36
CA MET A 168 11.39 -5.67 -2.34
C MET A 168 11.60 -5.10 -3.74
N GLU A 169 10.91 -4.01 -4.03
CA GLU A 169 11.19 -3.19 -5.20
C GLU A 169 12.05 -2.00 -4.81
N THR A 170 12.95 -1.59 -5.70
CA THR A 170 13.82 -0.43 -5.48
C THR A 170 13.40 0.75 -6.36
N PRO A 171 13.64 2.01 -5.95
CA PRO A 171 13.29 3.18 -6.75
C PRO A 171 13.86 3.20 -8.15
N ASP A 172 14.98 2.55 -8.39
CA ASP A 172 15.64 2.38 -9.69
C ASP A 172 15.20 1.11 -10.44
N ASN A 173 14.01 0.56 -10.10
CA ASN A 173 13.32 -0.52 -10.79
C ASN A 173 14.00 -1.89 -10.75
N TYR A 174 14.48 -2.30 -9.59
CA TYR A 174 14.88 -3.68 -9.38
C TYR A 174 13.89 -4.40 -8.45
N LEU A 175 13.62 -5.67 -8.75
CA LEU A 175 13.07 -6.63 -7.80
C LEU A 175 14.25 -7.33 -7.14
N VAL A 176 14.38 -7.19 -5.83
CA VAL A 176 15.46 -7.77 -5.03
C VAL A 176 14.92 -8.87 -4.15
N SER A 177 15.55 -10.05 -4.17
CA SER A 177 15.25 -11.15 -3.26
C SER A 177 16.30 -11.26 -2.17
N LEU A 178 15.85 -11.33 -0.90
CA LEU A 178 16.69 -11.44 0.28
C LEU A 178 16.38 -12.72 1.06
N ASP A 179 17.39 -13.31 1.70
CA ASP A 179 17.17 -14.32 2.75
C ASP A 179 16.62 -13.63 4.00
N ALA A 180 15.44 -14.01 4.46
CA ALA A 180 14.73 -13.33 5.55
C ALA A 180 15.46 -13.42 6.90
N ARG A 181 16.28 -14.45 7.13
CA ARG A 181 17.01 -14.65 8.39
C ARG A 181 18.27 -13.81 8.48
N THR A 182 18.91 -13.55 7.33
CA THR A 182 20.24 -12.93 7.29
C THR A 182 20.27 -11.58 6.61
N GLY A 183 19.22 -11.19 5.90
CA GLY A 183 19.17 -10.00 5.05
C GLY A 183 20.09 -10.07 3.82
N LYS A 184 20.76 -11.21 3.57
CA LYS A 184 21.65 -11.36 2.41
C LYS A 184 20.85 -11.44 1.11
N GLU A 185 21.32 -10.74 0.10
CA GLU A 185 20.78 -10.80 -1.23
C GLU A 185 20.98 -12.19 -1.85
N ARG A 186 19.92 -12.70 -2.50
CA ARG A 186 19.93 -13.94 -3.28
C ARG A 186 20.12 -13.63 -4.76
N TRP A 187 19.33 -12.71 -5.25
CA TRP A 187 19.35 -12.22 -6.63
C TRP A 187 18.60 -10.88 -6.73
N HIS A 188 18.83 -10.17 -7.82
CA HIS A 188 17.99 -9.05 -8.24
C HIS A 188 17.71 -9.11 -9.74
N LYS A 189 16.58 -8.53 -10.17
CA LYS A 189 16.12 -8.51 -11.57
C LYS A 189 15.57 -7.13 -11.90
N VAL A 190 15.83 -6.67 -13.12
CA VAL A 190 15.28 -5.41 -13.63
C VAL A 190 13.78 -5.55 -13.88
N ILE A 191 12.97 -4.64 -13.35
CA ILE A 191 11.53 -4.54 -13.57
C ILE A 191 11.24 -3.69 -14.81
N ALA A 192 11.87 -2.52 -14.89
CA ALA A 192 11.65 -1.53 -15.94
C ALA A 192 12.93 -0.73 -16.23
N ASP A 193 12.96 -0.10 -17.40
CA ASP A 193 14.08 0.75 -17.82
C ASP A 193 13.98 2.12 -17.14
N LEU A 194 14.96 2.44 -16.30
CA LEU A 194 15.05 3.71 -15.60
C LEU A 194 15.15 4.91 -16.58
N SER A 195 15.74 4.72 -17.76
CA SER A 195 15.89 5.79 -18.77
C SER A 195 14.56 6.23 -19.39
N GLN A 196 13.50 5.41 -19.27
CA GLN A 196 12.14 5.74 -19.70
C GLN A 196 11.33 6.46 -18.60
N GLY A 197 11.96 6.87 -17.51
CA GLY A 197 11.32 7.57 -16.40
C GLY A 197 10.63 6.65 -15.39
N TYR A 198 10.67 5.33 -15.57
CA TYR A 198 10.09 4.42 -14.58
C TYR A 198 10.80 4.51 -13.22
N PHE A 199 10.02 4.34 -12.17
CA PHE A 199 10.48 4.14 -10.80
C PHE A 199 9.53 3.19 -10.09
N SER A 200 9.91 2.60 -8.96
CA SER A 200 9.05 1.66 -8.25
C SER A 200 8.77 2.09 -6.82
N THR A 201 7.51 1.96 -6.42
CA THR A 201 7.01 2.30 -5.09
C THR A 201 6.13 1.22 -4.45
N PRO A 202 5.55 0.25 -5.20
CA PRO A 202 4.65 -0.74 -4.62
C PRO A 202 5.36 -1.72 -3.68
N ALA A 203 4.57 -2.46 -2.92
CA ALA A 203 5.03 -3.69 -2.31
C ALA A 203 4.75 -4.85 -3.28
N PRO A 204 5.68 -5.76 -3.53
CA PRO A 204 5.39 -7.00 -4.24
C PRO A 204 4.30 -7.80 -3.53
N ILE A 205 3.56 -8.61 -4.27
CA ILE A 205 2.62 -9.58 -3.71
C ILE A 205 3.01 -10.98 -4.18
N VAL A 206 3.18 -11.90 -3.25
CA VAL A 206 3.41 -13.32 -3.57
C VAL A 206 2.09 -14.05 -3.62
N VAL A 207 1.81 -14.77 -4.70
CA VAL A 207 0.66 -15.65 -4.89
C VAL A 207 1.14 -16.98 -5.46
N GLY A 208 1.11 -18.04 -4.65
CA GLY A 208 1.63 -19.34 -5.07
C GLY A 208 3.11 -19.27 -5.45
N ASN A 209 3.42 -19.48 -6.71
CA ASN A 209 4.75 -19.37 -7.31
C ASN A 209 4.92 -18.10 -8.18
N HIS A 210 4.18 -17.06 -7.87
CA HIS A 210 4.20 -15.78 -8.58
C HIS A 210 4.59 -14.65 -7.63
N VAL A 211 5.58 -13.84 -7.98
CA VAL A 211 5.86 -12.56 -7.35
C VAL A 211 5.35 -11.48 -8.30
N LEU A 212 4.24 -10.84 -7.90
CA LEU A 212 3.58 -9.81 -8.70
C LEU A 212 4.18 -8.44 -8.37
N VAL A 213 4.58 -7.70 -9.39
CA VAL A 213 5.23 -6.38 -9.27
C VAL A 213 4.67 -5.39 -10.28
N GLY A 214 4.61 -4.14 -9.87
CA GLY A 214 4.21 -3.01 -10.70
C GLY A 214 5.31 -1.96 -10.84
N THR A 215 4.93 -0.71 -10.98
CA THR A 215 5.83 0.46 -11.02
C THR A 215 5.20 1.63 -10.29
N GLY A 216 5.94 2.74 -10.13
CA GLY A 216 5.38 4.01 -9.68
C GLY A 216 4.41 4.60 -10.70
N ASN A 217 3.66 5.63 -10.31
CA ASN A 217 2.66 6.29 -11.14
C ASN A 217 3.22 7.54 -11.86
N ASP A 218 2.37 8.20 -12.66
CA ASP A 218 2.63 9.49 -13.32
C ASP A 218 3.80 9.45 -14.31
N ILE A 219 3.84 8.42 -15.13
CA ILE A 219 4.92 8.16 -16.08
C ILE A 219 4.38 8.20 -17.50
N ASP A 220 5.06 8.96 -18.38
CA ASP A 220 4.81 9.00 -19.83
C ASP A 220 5.32 7.72 -20.51
N ALA A 221 4.81 6.58 -20.06
CA ALA A 221 5.15 5.25 -20.54
C ALA A 221 4.02 4.26 -20.22
N PRO A 222 3.93 3.11 -20.91
CA PRO A 222 2.84 2.18 -20.70
C PRO A 222 2.90 1.51 -19.33
N GLY A 223 1.80 1.56 -18.57
CA GLY A 223 1.65 0.83 -17.32
C GLY A 223 1.63 -0.68 -17.54
N PHE A 224 2.04 -1.44 -16.52
CA PHE A 224 2.03 -2.90 -16.58
C PHE A 224 2.03 -3.55 -15.20
N LEU A 225 1.63 -4.83 -15.17
CA LEU A 225 1.84 -5.77 -14.07
C LEU A 225 2.72 -6.92 -14.58
N GLN A 226 3.68 -7.36 -13.78
CA GLN A 226 4.58 -8.48 -14.09
C GLN A 226 4.48 -9.57 -13.03
N SER A 227 4.77 -10.81 -13.42
CA SER A 227 4.97 -11.93 -12.52
C SER A 227 6.35 -12.52 -12.71
N PHE A 228 7.05 -12.73 -11.60
CA PHE A 228 8.34 -13.38 -11.55
C PHE A 228 8.27 -14.68 -10.77
N ASP A 229 9.09 -15.66 -11.17
CA ASP A 229 9.29 -16.87 -10.38
C ASP A 229 10.02 -16.55 -9.07
N PRO A 230 9.48 -16.94 -7.90
CA PRO A 230 10.07 -16.56 -6.61
C PRO A 230 11.44 -17.22 -6.34
N GLU A 231 11.72 -18.36 -6.95
CA GLU A 231 13.01 -19.06 -6.73
C GLU A 231 14.11 -18.48 -7.60
N THR A 232 13.83 -18.29 -8.88
CA THR A 232 14.84 -17.94 -9.89
C THR A 232 14.86 -16.48 -10.28
N GLY A 233 13.77 -15.73 -10.01
CA GLY A 233 13.58 -14.38 -10.48
C GLY A 233 13.34 -14.27 -11.99
N GLU A 234 13.01 -15.37 -12.67
CA GLU A 234 12.69 -15.33 -14.10
C GLU A 234 11.29 -14.75 -14.34
N LEU A 235 11.16 -13.90 -15.36
CA LEU A 235 9.89 -13.32 -15.76
C LEU A 235 8.97 -14.41 -16.31
N GLN A 236 7.79 -14.58 -15.71
CA GLN A 236 6.79 -15.56 -16.13
C GLN A 236 5.82 -14.97 -17.15
N TRP A 237 5.31 -13.76 -16.89
CA TRP A 237 4.44 -13.02 -17.79
C TRP A 237 4.44 -11.52 -17.48
N LYS A 238 4.02 -10.71 -18.47
CA LYS A 238 3.82 -9.27 -18.37
C LYS A 238 2.49 -8.92 -19.03
N LEU A 239 1.63 -8.22 -18.28
CA LEU A 239 0.38 -7.63 -18.75
C LEU A 239 0.56 -6.11 -18.82
N TYR A 240 0.41 -5.53 -20.00
CA TYR A 240 0.29 -4.09 -20.13
C TYR A 240 -1.15 -3.63 -19.82
N THR A 241 -1.28 -2.50 -19.14
CA THR A 241 -2.57 -1.91 -18.76
C THR A 241 -3.10 -0.93 -19.81
N VAL A 242 -2.38 -0.78 -20.90
CA VAL A 242 -2.77 0.01 -22.08
C VAL A 242 -2.46 -0.80 -23.35
N PRO A 243 -3.14 -0.55 -24.48
CA PRO A 243 -2.89 -1.24 -25.75
C PRO A 243 -1.47 -1.01 -26.27
N MET A 244 -0.79 -2.08 -26.69
CA MET A 244 0.60 -2.05 -27.16
C MET A 244 0.78 -2.35 -28.64
N LYS A 245 -0.26 -2.87 -29.31
CA LYS A 245 -0.23 -3.20 -30.75
C LYS A 245 -1.62 -3.02 -31.37
N ALA A 246 -1.65 -2.95 -32.69
CA ALA A 246 -2.89 -2.91 -33.44
C ALA A 246 -3.76 -4.13 -33.13
N GLY A 247 -5.05 -3.89 -32.86
CA GLY A 247 -6.03 -4.92 -32.52
C GLY A 247 -6.06 -5.32 -31.05
N ASP A 248 -5.23 -4.73 -30.17
CA ASP A 248 -5.37 -4.93 -28.74
C ASP A 248 -6.71 -4.35 -28.26
N PRO A 249 -7.38 -5.02 -27.32
CA PRO A 249 -8.60 -4.50 -26.71
C PRO A 249 -8.36 -3.12 -26.06
N GLY A 250 -9.34 -2.21 -26.24
CA GLY A 250 -9.28 -0.85 -25.68
C GLY A 250 -8.60 0.17 -26.58
N LEU A 251 -7.92 -0.24 -27.68
CA LEU A 251 -7.25 0.70 -28.57
C LEU A 251 -8.23 1.70 -29.22
N GLU A 252 -9.46 1.30 -29.44
CA GLU A 252 -10.52 2.15 -29.96
C GLU A 252 -10.89 3.33 -29.05
N THR A 253 -10.43 3.30 -27.80
CA THR A 253 -10.65 4.38 -26.82
C THR A 253 -9.49 5.37 -26.76
N TRP A 254 -8.49 5.20 -27.62
CA TRP A 254 -7.31 6.06 -27.73
C TRP A 254 -7.26 6.72 -29.11
N ALA A 255 -6.69 7.92 -29.19
CA ALA A 255 -6.51 8.60 -30.46
C ALA A 255 -5.62 7.83 -31.43
N SER A 256 -4.63 7.11 -30.92
CA SER A 256 -3.68 6.32 -31.69
C SER A 256 -3.01 5.26 -30.83
N LEU A 257 -2.35 4.31 -31.48
CA LEU A 257 -1.48 3.34 -30.80
C LEU A 257 -0.26 4.01 -30.12
N ASP A 258 0.25 5.07 -30.72
CA ASP A 258 1.36 5.84 -30.14
C ASP A 258 0.92 6.51 -28.83
N ALA A 259 -0.24 7.15 -28.83
CA ALA A 259 -0.84 7.73 -27.63
C ALA A 259 -1.05 6.69 -26.52
N ALA A 260 -1.52 5.49 -26.85
CA ALA A 260 -1.70 4.42 -25.87
C ALA A 260 -0.37 3.94 -25.27
N ARG A 261 0.70 3.88 -26.07
CA ARG A 261 2.05 3.48 -25.60
C ARG A 261 2.69 4.49 -24.65
N HIS A 262 2.22 5.72 -24.64
CA HIS A 262 2.58 6.79 -23.71
C HIS A 262 1.48 7.00 -22.65
N GLY A 263 0.53 6.07 -22.55
CA GLY A 263 -0.77 6.28 -21.94
C GLY A 263 -0.85 6.18 -20.42
N GLY A 264 0.23 5.91 -19.71
CA GLY A 264 0.15 5.76 -18.24
C GLY A 264 -0.50 4.46 -17.80
N GLY A 265 -1.37 4.52 -16.78
CA GLY A 265 -2.08 3.34 -16.25
C GLY A 265 -1.23 2.44 -15.37
N GLN A 266 -0.24 2.96 -14.66
CA GLN A 266 0.69 2.19 -13.82
C GLN A 266 -0.02 1.45 -12.69
N THR A 267 0.61 0.36 -12.21
CA THR A 267 0.09 -0.50 -11.15
C THR A 267 0.89 -0.29 -9.87
N TRP A 268 0.68 0.85 -9.22
CA TRP A 268 1.53 1.34 -8.15
C TRP A 268 1.04 1.01 -6.73
N ILE A 269 -0.12 0.35 -6.62
CA ILE A 269 -0.69 -0.10 -5.35
C ILE A 269 -0.95 -1.61 -5.40
N PRO A 270 -0.60 -2.36 -4.34
CA PRO A 270 -0.92 -3.78 -4.24
C PRO A 270 -2.42 -4.05 -4.31
N GLY A 271 -2.81 -5.06 -5.07
CA GLY A 271 -4.18 -5.53 -5.19
C GLY A 271 -4.55 -6.58 -4.15
N ALA A 272 -5.66 -7.27 -4.42
CA ALA A 272 -6.19 -8.38 -3.62
C ALA A 272 -6.33 -9.65 -4.48
N TYR A 273 -6.21 -10.82 -3.87
CA TYR A 273 -6.26 -12.10 -4.58
C TYR A 273 -7.39 -13.00 -4.10
N ASP A 274 -8.14 -13.55 -5.02
CA ASP A 274 -9.16 -14.57 -4.77
C ASP A 274 -8.64 -15.96 -5.20
N PRO A 275 -8.32 -16.87 -4.26
CA PRO A 275 -7.78 -18.18 -4.59
C PRO A 275 -8.79 -19.11 -5.27
N GLU A 276 -10.11 -18.88 -5.10
CA GLU A 276 -11.12 -19.73 -5.73
C GLU A 276 -11.27 -19.44 -7.21
N THR A 277 -11.18 -18.18 -7.62
CA THR A 277 -11.25 -17.75 -9.02
C THR A 277 -9.89 -17.63 -9.67
N LYS A 278 -8.81 -17.66 -8.88
CA LYS A 278 -7.42 -17.37 -9.27
C LYS A 278 -7.25 -15.97 -9.87
N LEU A 279 -8.08 -15.02 -9.44
CA LEU A 279 -8.03 -13.65 -9.91
C LEU A 279 -7.27 -12.75 -8.91
N TYR A 280 -6.27 -12.05 -9.41
CA TYR A 280 -5.66 -10.91 -8.73
C TYR A 280 -6.36 -9.65 -9.25
N ILE A 281 -6.93 -8.88 -8.34
CA ILE A 281 -7.71 -7.67 -8.65
C ILE A 281 -6.93 -6.47 -8.13
N PHE A 282 -6.66 -5.51 -8.99
CA PHE A 282 -5.84 -4.34 -8.71
C PHE A 282 -6.38 -3.09 -9.42
N GLY A 283 -5.94 -1.93 -8.96
CA GLY A 283 -6.26 -0.67 -9.62
C GLY A 283 -5.15 -0.20 -10.54
N THR A 284 -5.52 0.59 -11.54
CA THR A 284 -4.59 1.26 -12.46
C THR A 284 -4.59 2.76 -12.26
N GLY A 285 -3.46 3.39 -12.54
CA GLY A 285 -3.24 4.82 -12.45
C GLY A 285 -3.93 5.61 -13.57
N ASN A 286 -3.74 6.92 -13.52
CA ASN A 286 -4.27 7.89 -14.47
C ASN A 286 -3.72 7.68 -15.90
N PRO A 287 -4.45 8.20 -16.92
CA PRO A 287 -3.88 8.34 -18.25
C PRO A 287 -2.83 9.47 -18.28
N THR A 288 -1.89 9.39 -19.23
CA THR A 288 -0.91 10.43 -19.49
C THR A 288 -1.14 11.03 -20.89
N PRO A 289 -1.20 12.38 -21.04
CA PRO A 289 -1.20 13.44 -20.00
C PRO A 289 -2.46 13.41 -19.13
N ALA A 290 -2.34 13.77 -17.83
CA ALA A 290 -3.44 13.58 -16.86
C ALA A 290 -4.56 14.61 -16.97
N TYR A 291 -4.25 15.88 -17.30
CA TYR A 291 -5.19 17.01 -17.17
C TYR A 291 -5.63 17.61 -18.51
N THR A 292 -5.34 16.95 -19.60
CA THR A 292 -5.73 17.35 -20.94
C THR A 292 -5.93 16.13 -21.82
N THR A 293 -6.84 16.21 -22.78
CA THR A 293 -6.97 15.17 -23.82
C THR A 293 -5.69 15.08 -24.66
N GLY A 294 -5.02 16.21 -24.92
CA GLY A 294 -3.74 16.26 -25.59
C GLY A 294 -3.63 15.31 -26.77
N THR A 295 -2.67 14.41 -26.70
CA THR A 295 -2.42 13.36 -27.71
C THR A 295 -3.30 12.12 -27.52
N ARG A 296 -3.96 11.92 -26.36
CA ARG A 296 -4.68 10.68 -26.02
C ARG A 296 -6.09 10.59 -26.54
N GLY A 297 -6.68 11.74 -26.97
CA GLY A 297 -8.03 11.81 -27.55
C GLY A 297 -9.15 11.78 -26.52
N ASP A 298 -10.42 11.77 -27.01
CA ASP A 298 -11.63 11.97 -26.22
C ASP A 298 -12.29 10.66 -25.74
N GLY A 299 -11.67 9.51 -25.91
CA GLY A 299 -12.18 8.22 -25.44
C GLY A 299 -11.82 7.94 -23.97
N ASP A 300 -12.30 6.80 -23.46
CA ASP A 300 -12.13 6.39 -22.06
C ASP A 300 -10.70 6.04 -21.66
N ASN A 301 -9.79 5.92 -22.62
CA ASN A 301 -8.37 5.61 -22.45
C ASN A 301 -8.13 4.31 -21.64
N LEU A 302 -8.77 3.22 -22.10
CA LEU A 302 -8.69 1.91 -21.42
C LEU A 302 -7.26 1.36 -21.43
N PHE A 303 -6.75 0.79 -20.31
CA PHE A 303 -7.48 0.49 -19.07
C PHE A 303 -6.94 1.34 -17.91
N THR A 304 -6.87 2.65 -18.07
CA THR A 304 -6.46 3.59 -17.01
C THR A 304 -7.62 3.85 -16.05
N CYS A 305 -7.34 4.32 -14.85
CA CYS A 305 -8.33 4.61 -13.80
C CYS A 305 -9.39 3.50 -13.64
N ALA A 306 -8.96 2.23 -13.65
CA ALA A 306 -9.84 1.07 -13.65
C ALA A 306 -9.47 0.06 -12.57
N LEU A 307 -10.45 -0.71 -12.10
CA LEU A 307 -10.19 -2.01 -11.49
C LEU A 307 -9.98 -3.03 -12.61
N VAL A 308 -8.92 -3.81 -12.50
CA VAL A 308 -8.56 -4.87 -13.45
C VAL A 308 -8.41 -6.17 -12.69
N ALA A 309 -8.98 -7.25 -13.22
CA ALA A 309 -8.77 -8.61 -12.73
C ALA A 309 -7.94 -9.42 -13.72
N VAL A 310 -6.89 -10.06 -13.24
CA VAL A 310 -6.00 -10.91 -14.03
C VAL A 310 -5.97 -12.32 -13.45
N ASN A 311 -6.02 -13.32 -14.32
CA ASN A 311 -5.74 -14.69 -13.90
C ASN A 311 -4.24 -14.82 -13.64
N VAL A 312 -3.86 -15.17 -12.40
CA VAL A 312 -2.46 -15.18 -11.95
C VAL A 312 -1.60 -16.17 -12.70
N ASP A 313 -2.15 -17.35 -13.02
CA ASP A 313 -1.39 -18.42 -13.70
C ASP A 313 -1.05 -18.04 -15.15
N THR A 314 -1.87 -17.20 -15.80
CA THR A 314 -1.74 -16.92 -17.24
C THR A 314 -1.37 -15.50 -17.58
N GLY A 315 -1.48 -14.55 -16.62
CA GLY A 315 -1.31 -13.12 -16.86
C GLY A 315 -2.40 -12.50 -17.76
N LYS A 316 -3.51 -13.21 -18.03
CA LYS A 316 -4.58 -12.71 -18.90
C LYS A 316 -5.64 -11.94 -18.10
N MET A 317 -6.00 -10.79 -18.63
CA MET A 317 -7.12 -10.00 -18.10
C MET A 317 -8.43 -10.81 -18.22
N ALA A 318 -9.17 -10.92 -17.12
CA ALA A 318 -10.48 -11.56 -17.09
C ALA A 318 -11.61 -10.53 -17.26
N TRP A 319 -11.50 -9.41 -16.59
CA TRP A 319 -12.45 -8.29 -16.69
C TRP A 319 -11.79 -6.97 -16.23
N HIS A 320 -12.46 -5.86 -16.53
CA HIS A 320 -12.12 -4.53 -16.02
C HIS A 320 -13.40 -3.75 -15.70
N PHE A 321 -13.27 -2.72 -14.87
CA PHE A 321 -14.32 -1.73 -14.60
C PHE A 321 -13.66 -0.35 -14.42
N SER A 322 -13.96 0.60 -15.31
CA SER A 322 -13.45 1.97 -15.21
C SER A 322 -14.15 2.72 -14.08
N THR A 323 -13.42 3.15 -13.07
CA THR A 323 -13.93 3.96 -11.97
C THR A 323 -14.00 5.44 -12.34
N SER A 324 -13.12 5.89 -13.23
CA SER A 324 -13.07 7.26 -13.79
C SER A 324 -12.86 7.19 -15.31
N PRO A 325 -13.91 6.90 -16.12
CA PRO A 325 -13.79 6.92 -17.57
C PRO A 325 -13.37 8.31 -18.05
N HIS A 326 -12.48 8.40 -19.04
CA HIS A 326 -11.96 9.66 -19.57
C HIS A 326 -11.45 10.60 -18.48
N ASP A 327 -10.59 10.07 -17.61
CA ASP A 327 -10.10 10.85 -16.47
C ASP A 327 -9.32 12.10 -16.91
N MET A 328 -9.65 13.25 -16.29
CA MET A 328 -9.06 14.57 -16.52
C MET A 328 -8.60 15.22 -15.19
N HIS A 329 -8.50 14.43 -14.12
CA HIS A 329 -8.32 14.96 -12.77
C HIS A 329 -7.29 14.18 -11.94
N ASP A 330 -6.63 13.16 -12.54
CA ASP A 330 -5.70 12.29 -11.82
C ASP A 330 -6.39 11.42 -10.75
N TYR A 331 -7.56 10.85 -11.11
CA TYR A 331 -8.34 10.03 -10.19
C TYR A 331 -8.06 8.53 -10.34
N ASP A 332 -6.83 8.15 -10.07
CA ASP A 332 -6.39 6.75 -10.05
C ASP A 332 -7.37 5.81 -9.35
N SER A 333 -7.48 4.59 -9.83
CA SER A 333 -8.08 3.48 -9.07
C SER A 333 -7.06 2.85 -8.13
N ALA A 334 -6.37 3.69 -7.34
CA ALA A 334 -5.18 3.30 -6.59
C ALA A 334 -5.47 2.65 -5.23
N GLN A 335 -6.72 2.62 -4.78
CA GLN A 335 -7.03 2.00 -3.48
C GLN A 335 -6.93 0.48 -3.59
N THR A 336 -6.39 -0.16 -2.56
CA THR A 336 -6.42 -1.62 -2.47
C THR A 336 -7.87 -2.11 -2.51
N PRO A 337 -8.26 -2.96 -3.48
CA PRO A 337 -9.58 -3.55 -3.52
C PRO A 337 -9.82 -4.47 -2.31
N VAL A 338 -11.05 -4.49 -1.80
CA VAL A 338 -11.44 -5.32 -0.64
C VAL A 338 -12.36 -6.43 -1.08
N LEU A 339 -11.97 -7.69 -0.87
CA LEU A 339 -12.73 -8.88 -1.23
C LEU A 339 -13.56 -9.37 -0.06
N VAL A 340 -14.86 -9.56 -0.29
CA VAL A 340 -15.77 -10.11 0.73
C VAL A 340 -16.73 -11.13 0.12
N ASP A 341 -17.01 -12.20 0.86
CA ASP A 341 -18.10 -13.11 0.61
C ASP A 341 -19.24 -12.71 1.56
N ALA A 342 -20.32 -12.19 1.00
CA ALA A 342 -21.38 -11.61 1.81
C ALA A 342 -22.75 -11.74 1.14
N MET A 343 -23.79 -11.64 1.96
CA MET A 343 -25.17 -11.58 1.47
C MET A 343 -25.41 -10.27 0.73
N PHE A 344 -25.85 -10.35 -0.51
CA PHE A 344 -26.23 -9.21 -1.33
C PHE A 344 -27.55 -9.48 -2.03
N ASN A 345 -28.57 -8.68 -1.74
CA ASN A 345 -29.93 -8.86 -2.26
C ASN A 345 -30.47 -10.29 -2.04
N GLY A 346 -30.27 -10.84 -0.82
CA GLY A 346 -30.77 -12.17 -0.44
C GLY A 346 -29.96 -13.35 -0.97
N LYS A 347 -28.82 -13.13 -1.65
CA LYS A 347 -27.95 -14.18 -2.18
C LYS A 347 -26.52 -14.00 -1.68
N MET A 348 -25.83 -15.10 -1.37
CA MET A 348 -24.39 -15.07 -1.11
C MET A 348 -23.67 -14.72 -2.42
N ARG A 349 -22.84 -13.69 -2.41
CA ARG A 349 -22.04 -13.23 -3.57
C ARG A 349 -20.58 -13.03 -3.20
N LYS A 350 -19.73 -13.21 -4.20
CA LYS A 350 -18.32 -12.85 -4.16
C LYS A 350 -18.19 -11.41 -4.63
N LEU A 351 -17.83 -10.51 -3.70
CA LEU A 351 -17.82 -9.08 -3.96
C LEU A 351 -16.39 -8.52 -3.95
N VAL A 352 -16.16 -7.48 -4.73
CA VAL A 352 -15.04 -6.57 -4.58
C VAL A 352 -15.55 -5.16 -4.33
N LEU A 353 -14.99 -4.50 -3.30
CA LEU A 353 -15.38 -3.19 -2.82
C LEU A 353 -14.23 -2.21 -3.02
N THR A 354 -14.54 -0.98 -3.41
CA THR A 354 -13.55 0.11 -3.46
C THR A 354 -14.20 1.47 -3.27
N ALA A 355 -13.54 2.36 -2.52
CA ALA A 355 -13.84 3.79 -2.51
C ALA A 355 -12.76 4.47 -3.36
N ALA A 356 -13.13 5.03 -4.50
CA ALA A 356 -12.19 5.61 -5.44
C ALA A 356 -11.78 7.05 -5.09
N ARG A 357 -10.61 7.50 -5.57
CA ARG A 357 -10.11 8.88 -5.43
C ARG A 357 -11.12 9.92 -5.88
N ASN A 358 -11.91 9.59 -6.87
CA ASN A 358 -12.92 10.44 -7.51
C ASN A 358 -14.16 10.74 -6.63
N GLY A 359 -14.26 10.20 -5.42
CA GLY A 359 -15.38 10.41 -4.50
C GLY A 359 -16.58 9.49 -4.71
N TYR A 360 -16.43 8.43 -5.51
CA TYR A 360 -17.44 7.39 -5.70
C TYR A 360 -17.01 6.08 -5.05
N TYR A 361 -17.98 5.37 -4.48
CA TYR A 361 -17.85 4.02 -3.94
C TYR A 361 -18.48 3.01 -4.89
N PHE A 362 -17.84 1.82 -5.01
CA PHE A 362 -18.30 0.75 -5.88
C PHE A 362 -18.33 -0.59 -5.15
N THR A 363 -19.38 -1.38 -5.42
CA THR A 363 -19.45 -2.82 -5.14
C THR A 363 -19.64 -3.55 -6.46
N LEU A 364 -18.72 -4.44 -6.80
CA LEU A 364 -18.79 -5.26 -8.01
C LEU A 364 -18.86 -6.74 -7.64
N ASP A 365 -19.41 -7.56 -8.52
CA ASP A 365 -19.19 -9.00 -8.50
C ASP A 365 -17.74 -9.28 -8.90
N ARG A 366 -16.94 -9.88 -8.02
CA ARG A 366 -15.50 -10.04 -8.27
C ARG A 366 -15.14 -11.13 -9.28
N VAL A 367 -16.12 -11.99 -9.65
CA VAL A 367 -15.93 -13.04 -10.66
C VAL A 367 -16.05 -12.46 -12.07
N THR A 368 -17.02 -11.56 -12.25
CA THR A 368 -17.41 -11.06 -13.58
C THR A 368 -17.08 -9.59 -13.83
N GLY A 369 -16.79 -8.81 -12.78
CA GLY A 369 -16.67 -7.36 -12.87
C GLY A 369 -18.01 -6.64 -12.95
N GLU A 370 -19.16 -7.35 -12.86
CA GLU A 370 -20.48 -6.73 -12.91
C GLU A 370 -20.66 -5.70 -11.78
N ARG A 371 -21.05 -4.48 -12.13
CA ARG A 371 -21.34 -3.44 -11.17
C ARG A 371 -22.68 -3.72 -10.46
N LEU A 372 -22.64 -3.77 -9.13
CA LEU A 372 -23.79 -3.99 -8.27
C LEU A 372 -24.22 -2.70 -7.56
N VAL A 373 -23.26 -1.89 -7.11
CA VAL A 373 -23.48 -0.59 -6.45
C VAL A 373 -22.51 0.44 -7.02
N SER A 374 -23.01 1.64 -7.26
CA SER A 374 -22.23 2.86 -7.45
C SER A 374 -22.89 3.97 -6.64
N ALA A 375 -22.15 4.65 -5.78
CA ALA A 375 -22.69 5.72 -4.97
C ALA A 375 -21.65 6.81 -4.72
N LYS A 376 -22.06 8.07 -4.77
CA LYS A 376 -21.22 9.19 -4.38
C LYS A 376 -21.08 9.19 -2.84
N TYR A 377 -19.83 9.09 -2.33
CA TYR A 377 -19.57 9.18 -0.90
C TYR A 377 -18.88 10.50 -0.52
N GLY A 378 -18.10 11.09 -1.41
CA GLY A 378 -17.46 12.40 -1.17
C GLY A 378 -18.50 13.51 -1.04
N LEU A 379 -18.38 14.33 0.03
CA LEU A 379 -19.35 15.40 0.32
C LEU A 379 -19.40 16.48 -0.77
N THR A 380 -18.23 16.80 -1.34
CA THR A 380 -18.07 17.95 -2.22
C THR A 380 -17.90 17.57 -3.69
N THR A 381 -17.86 16.28 -4.01
CA THR A 381 -17.64 15.75 -5.35
C THR A 381 -18.54 16.42 -6.40
N ASN A 382 -17.93 17.08 -7.40
CA ASN A 382 -18.63 17.87 -8.41
C ASN A 382 -18.11 17.70 -9.85
N TRP A 383 -17.14 16.82 -10.08
CA TRP A 383 -16.47 16.64 -11.37
C TRP A 383 -17.27 15.81 -12.39
N ALA A 384 -18.29 15.09 -11.94
CA ALA A 384 -19.12 14.23 -12.77
C ALA A 384 -20.56 14.71 -12.79
N LYS A 385 -21.23 14.59 -13.95
CA LYS A 385 -22.66 14.91 -14.17
C LYS A 385 -23.59 13.93 -13.45
N GLY A 386 -23.13 12.71 -13.19
CA GLY A 386 -23.91 11.62 -12.60
C GLY A 386 -23.27 10.27 -12.90
N LEU A 387 -24.09 9.23 -13.00
CA LEU A 387 -23.67 7.88 -13.39
C LEU A 387 -24.19 7.55 -14.79
N ASN A 388 -23.32 7.00 -15.64
CA ASN A 388 -23.70 6.48 -16.94
C ASN A 388 -24.47 5.15 -16.84
N LYS A 389 -24.84 4.55 -17.96
CA LYS A 389 -25.60 3.28 -18.00
C LYS A 389 -24.84 2.09 -17.39
N SER A 390 -23.51 2.09 -17.46
CA SER A 390 -22.69 1.06 -16.82
C SER A 390 -22.55 1.28 -15.31
N GLY A 391 -22.97 2.44 -14.80
CA GLY A 391 -22.83 2.86 -13.41
C GLY A 391 -21.47 3.44 -13.07
N ALA A 392 -20.64 3.72 -14.07
CA ALA A 392 -19.45 4.53 -13.90
C ALA A 392 -19.83 6.03 -13.87
N PRO A 393 -19.07 6.89 -13.19
CA PRO A 393 -19.29 8.33 -13.23
C PRO A 393 -19.17 8.88 -14.66
N GLU A 394 -20.06 9.79 -15.02
CA GLU A 394 -20.05 10.46 -16.30
C GLU A 394 -19.27 11.77 -16.19
N HIS A 395 -18.15 11.85 -16.88
CA HIS A 395 -17.29 13.01 -16.93
C HIS A 395 -18.06 14.30 -17.32
N ASP A 396 -17.77 15.41 -16.61
CA ASP A 396 -18.27 16.74 -16.92
C ASP A 396 -17.17 17.62 -17.52
N PRO A 397 -17.16 17.88 -18.84
CA PRO A 397 -16.17 18.75 -19.47
C PRO A 397 -16.12 20.17 -18.90
N GLY A 398 -17.17 20.63 -18.23
CA GLY A 398 -17.18 21.92 -17.54
C GLY A 398 -16.32 21.95 -16.28
N LYS A 399 -15.73 20.80 -15.91
CA LYS A 399 -14.84 20.62 -14.75
C LYS A 399 -13.39 20.33 -15.13
N ASP A 400 -13.09 20.26 -16.42
CA ASP A 400 -11.72 20.13 -16.89
C ASP A 400 -10.91 21.39 -16.61
N ALA A 401 -9.59 21.25 -16.58
CA ALA A 401 -8.69 22.39 -16.45
C ALA A 401 -8.90 23.35 -17.64
N THR A 402 -9.10 24.63 -17.36
CA THR A 402 -9.24 25.69 -18.36
C THR A 402 -8.28 26.83 -18.09
N VAL A 403 -8.00 27.65 -19.11
CA VAL A 403 -7.15 28.86 -18.94
C VAL A 403 -7.75 29.82 -17.91
N ALA A 404 -9.08 29.92 -17.83
CA ALA A 404 -9.79 30.76 -16.85
C ALA A 404 -9.88 30.13 -15.45
N GLY A 405 -9.56 28.84 -15.33
CA GLY A 405 -9.70 28.06 -14.12
C GLY A 405 -11.08 27.40 -13.99
N SER A 406 -11.09 26.19 -13.45
CA SER A 406 -12.32 25.42 -13.17
C SER A 406 -12.33 24.98 -11.71
N LEU A 407 -13.41 25.25 -10.99
CA LEU A 407 -13.59 24.82 -9.60
C LEU A 407 -13.96 23.34 -9.53
N VAL A 408 -13.07 22.52 -9.00
CA VAL A 408 -13.17 21.05 -8.96
C VAL A 408 -13.10 20.54 -7.52
N SER A 409 -13.85 19.49 -7.24
CA SER A 409 -13.76 18.69 -6.03
C SER A 409 -14.13 17.23 -6.35
N PRO A 410 -13.36 16.25 -5.79
CA PRO A 410 -12.16 16.49 -4.98
C PRO A 410 -11.04 17.15 -5.80
N ASN A 411 -10.03 17.67 -5.10
CA ASN A 411 -8.76 18.08 -5.71
C ASN A 411 -7.98 16.87 -6.27
N SER A 412 -6.81 17.07 -6.87
CA SER A 412 -6.02 15.96 -7.45
C SER A 412 -5.59 14.90 -6.43
N ASP A 413 -5.45 15.22 -5.14
CA ASP A 413 -5.21 14.21 -4.09
C ASP A 413 -6.37 13.23 -3.93
N GLY A 414 -7.58 13.61 -4.40
CA GLY A 414 -8.78 12.80 -4.32
C GLY A 414 -9.53 12.90 -2.99
N THR A 415 -10.69 12.26 -2.93
CA THR A 415 -11.45 12.07 -1.68
C THR A 415 -10.77 11.06 -0.76
N THR A 416 -10.02 10.13 -1.30
CA THR A 416 -9.08 9.22 -0.62
C THR A 416 -7.91 8.95 -1.56
N ASN A 417 -6.82 8.40 -1.04
CA ASN A 417 -5.65 8.10 -1.87
C ASN A 417 -5.15 6.68 -1.59
N TRP A 418 -3.85 6.44 -1.61
CA TRP A 418 -3.20 5.13 -1.49
C TRP A 418 -3.34 4.46 -0.11
N GLU A 419 -3.68 5.19 0.92
CA GLU A 419 -3.79 4.66 2.27
C GLU A 419 -4.83 3.52 2.31
N PRO A 420 -4.44 2.32 2.77
CA PRO A 420 -5.33 1.18 2.70
C PRO A 420 -6.63 1.38 3.50
N PRO A 421 -7.80 1.07 2.90
CA PRO A 421 -9.07 1.02 3.61
C PRO A 421 -9.12 -0.18 4.55
N ALA A 422 -10.23 -0.34 5.27
CA ALA A 422 -10.54 -1.55 6.03
C ALA A 422 -12.01 -1.95 5.86
N PHE A 423 -12.31 -3.22 6.15
CA PHE A 423 -13.69 -3.72 6.18
C PHE A 423 -13.91 -4.60 7.41
N SER A 424 -15.02 -4.42 8.11
CA SER A 424 -15.40 -5.30 9.20
C SER A 424 -16.60 -6.15 8.82
N PRO A 425 -16.48 -7.48 8.86
CA PRO A 425 -17.61 -8.38 8.65
C PRO A 425 -18.66 -8.26 9.76
N ASP A 426 -18.28 -7.78 10.96
CA ASP A 426 -19.18 -7.62 12.10
C ASP A 426 -20.18 -6.48 11.91
N THR A 427 -19.79 -5.44 11.17
CA THR A 427 -20.64 -4.27 10.91
C THR A 427 -21.17 -4.22 9.48
N GLY A 428 -20.54 -4.91 8.54
CA GLY A 428 -20.78 -4.75 7.11
C GLY A 428 -20.33 -3.40 6.55
N PHE A 429 -19.41 -2.70 7.24
CA PHE A 429 -18.93 -1.40 6.79
C PHE A 429 -17.55 -1.47 6.15
N PHE A 430 -17.44 -0.75 5.05
CA PHE A 430 -16.18 -0.36 4.43
C PHE A 430 -15.74 0.98 5.02
N TYR A 431 -14.54 1.05 5.58
CA TYR A 431 -14.01 2.24 6.23
C TYR A 431 -12.96 2.91 5.35
N VAL A 432 -13.04 4.23 5.28
CA VAL A 432 -12.12 5.04 4.46
C VAL A 432 -11.80 6.37 5.14
N ALA A 433 -10.57 6.84 4.98
CA ALA A 433 -10.20 8.22 5.27
C ALA A 433 -10.69 9.09 4.09
N GLU A 434 -11.51 10.11 4.39
CA GLU A 434 -12.20 10.95 3.42
C GLU A 434 -11.71 12.39 3.52
N GLY A 435 -11.22 12.96 2.41
CA GLY A 435 -10.90 14.37 2.26
C GLY A 435 -11.87 15.07 1.30
N ASN A 436 -12.26 16.31 1.59
CA ASN A 436 -13.23 17.06 0.78
C ASN A 436 -12.69 18.46 0.45
N ALA A 437 -11.60 18.49 -0.33
CA ALA A 437 -10.95 19.71 -0.75
C ALA A 437 -11.49 20.20 -2.11
N TYR A 438 -11.48 21.52 -2.27
CA TYR A 438 -11.73 22.21 -3.53
C TYR A 438 -10.45 22.83 -4.05
N SER A 439 -10.23 22.72 -5.34
CA SER A 439 -9.15 23.43 -6.04
C SER A 439 -9.66 24.06 -7.33
N ILE A 440 -8.98 25.10 -7.78
CA ILE A 440 -9.13 25.64 -9.12
C ILE A 440 -8.05 25.01 -9.99
N PHE A 441 -8.44 24.36 -11.08
CA PHE A 441 -7.56 23.77 -12.07
C PHE A 441 -7.39 24.72 -13.23
N TYR A 442 -6.20 25.27 -13.41
CA TYR A 442 -5.84 26.11 -14.55
C TYR A 442 -5.08 25.29 -15.58
N LEU A 443 -5.50 25.36 -16.84
CA LEU A 443 -4.75 24.77 -17.93
C LEU A 443 -3.52 25.63 -18.22
N THR A 444 -2.35 25.01 -18.17
CA THR A 444 -1.05 25.60 -18.54
C THR A 444 -0.51 24.92 -19.78
N ASP A 445 0.71 25.28 -20.22
CA ASP A 445 1.35 24.60 -21.33
C ASP A 445 1.57 23.12 -21.02
N VAL A 446 1.34 22.29 -22.01
CA VAL A 446 1.40 20.84 -21.88
C VAL A 446 2.81 20.35 -22.19
N ASP A 447 3.57 19.96 -21.19
CA ASP A 447 4.71 19.07 -21.35
C ASP A 447 4.64 17.92 -20.33
N PRO A 448 3.91 16.84 -20.67
CA PRO A 448 3.68 15.72 -19.74
C PRO A 448 4.85 14.74 -19.66
N ARG A 449 5.99 15.04 -20.25
CA ARG A 449 7.07 14.06 -20.42
C ARG A 449 7.94 13.95 -19.19
N GLY A 450 8.41 12.71 -18.94
CA GLY A 450 9.28 12.36 -17.83
C GLY A 450 8.58 11.77 -16.62
N SER A 451 9.35 11.49 -15.58
CA SER A 451 8.85 10.96 -14.31
C SER A 451 8.04 12.03 -13.58
N MET A 452 6.87 11.67 -13.09
CA MET A 452 5.90 12.57 -12.43
C MET A 452 5.34 13.66 -13.36
N GLY A 453 5.39 13.41 -14.68
CA GLY A 453 4.88 14.31 -15.71
C GLY A 453 3.36 14.28 -15.82
N LEU A 454 2.65 14.94 -14.92
CA LEU A 454 1.18 14.96 -14.92
C LEU A 454 0.57 15.84 -16.02
N GLY A 455 1.33 16.78 -16.56
CA GLY A 455 1.03 17.58 -17.74
C GLY A 455 -0.01 18.67 -17.58
N GLY A 456 0.37 19.89 -17.88
CA GLY A 456 -0.48 21.00 -18.30
C GLY A 456 -1.41 21.63 -17.28
N LYS A 457 -1.22 21.43 -15.96
CA LYS A 457 -2.09 22.01 -14.95
C LYS A 457 -1.32 22.77 -13.87
N GLU A 458 -1.84 23.93 -13.48
CA GLU A 458 -1.57 24.52 -12.17
C GLU A 458 -2.82 24.34 -11.29
N GLU A 459 -2.63 23.96 -10.05
CA GLU A 459 -3.69 23.74 -9.08
C GLU A 459 -3.58 24.68 -7.89
N VAL A 460 -4.66 25.42 -7.61
CA VAL A 460 -4.73 26.32 -6.48
C VAL A 460 -5.83 25.86 -5.52
N GLY A 461 -5.45 25.43 -4.34
CA GLY A 461 -6.38 25.05 -3.27
C GLY A 461 -7.19 26.27 -2.79
N VAL A 462 -8.51 26.15 -2.76
CA VAL A 462 -9.41 27.29 -2.39
C VAL A 462 -10.26 27.00 -1.17
N GLY A 463 -10.20 25.81 -0.61
CA GLY A 463 -10.91 25.48 0.62
C GLY A 463 -11.19 24.00 0.79
N THR A 464 -11.82 23.66 1.90
CA THR A 464 -12.20 22.28 2.23
C THR A 464 -13.50 22.25 3.04
N ALA A 465 -14.32 21.22 2.81
CA ALA A 465 -15.43 20.85 3.67
C ALA A 465 -15.00 19.90 4.81
N GLY A 466 -13.71 19.73 5.02
CA GLY A 466 -13.12 18.92 6.08
C GLY A 466 -12.71 17.53 5.64
N SER A 467 -12.01 16.87 6.58
CA SER A 467 -11.60 15.47 6.45
C SER A 467 -12.35 14.63 7.47
N TYR A 468 -12.66 13.39 7.10
CA TYR A 468 -13.47 12.49 7.91
C TYR A 468 -12.93 11.05 7.88
N LEU A 469 -13.17 10.34 8.97
CA LEU A 469 -13.18 8.89 8.98
C LEU A 469 -14.63 8.47 8.70
N SER A 470 -14.85 7.72 7.61
CA SER A 470 -16.19 7.41 7.11
C SER A 470 -16.41 5.92 7.03
N ALA A 471 -17.62 5.47 7.38
CA ALA A 471 -18.08 4.09 7.22
C ALA A 471 -19.15 4.03 6.14
N ILE A 472 -18.94 3.19 5.14
CA ILE A 472 -19.84 3.01 3.99
C ILE A 472 -20.47 1.62 4.08
N ASP A 473 -21.79 1.55 4.02
CA ASP A 473 -22.52 0.28 3.93
C ASP A 473 -22.28 -0.37 2.56
N TYR A 474 -21.77 -1.60 2.55
CA TYR A 474 -21.34 -2.26 1.30
C TYR A 474 -22.48 -2.61 0.35
N GLN A 475 -23.71 -2.75 0.87
CA GLN A 475 -24.88 -3.11 0.06
C GLN A 475 -25.51 -1.92 -0.64
N THR A 476 -25.39 -0.73 -0.08
CA THR A 476 -26.07 0.47 -0.56
C THR A 476 -25.13 1.56 -1.04
N GLY A 477 -23.86 1.50 -0.65
CA GLY A 477 -22.88 2.56 -0.88
C GLY A 477 -23.14 3.84 -0.07
N LYS A 478 -24.12 3.81 0.86
CA LYS A 478 -24.44 4.97 1.70
C LYS A 478 -23.48 5.06 2.86
N VAL A 479 -23.11 6.29 3.20
CA VAL A 479 -22.32 6.56 4.39
C VAL A 479 -23.21 6.40 5.62
N ALA A 480 -22.88 5.40 6.47
CA ALA A 480 -23.58 5.11 7.70
C ALA A 480 -23.22 6.13 8.79
N TRP A 481 -21.96 6.50 8.88
CA TRP A 481 -21.48 7.55 9.77
C TRP A 481 -20.20 8.22 9.24
N ARG A 482 -19.99 9.47 9.65
CA ARG A 482 -18.75 10.25 9.47
C ARG A 482 -18.28 10.77 10.81
N ARG A 483 -16.98 10.76 11.04
CA ARG A 483 -16.34 11.40 12.20
C ARG A 483 -15.29 12.37 11.71
N PRO A 484 -15.31 13.62 12.17
CA PRO A 484 -14.29 14.59 11.80
C PRO A 484 -12.89 14.05 12.11
N TYR A 485 -12.00 14.19 11.16
CA TYR A 485 -10.58 13.93 11.30
C TYR A 485 -9.89 15.25 11.54
N TYR A 486 -9.40 15.48 12.76
CA TYR A 486 -8.75 16.74 13.08
C TYR A 486 -7.36 16.77 12.44
N GLY A 487 -7.12 17.75 11.53
CA GLY A 487 -5.85 18.01 10.85
C GLY A 487 -5.94 17.94 9.31
N ASN A 488 -4.84 18.26 8.64
CA ASN A 488 -4.75 18.32 7.18
C ASN A 488 -4.58 16.93 6.55
N GLY A 489 -5.62 16.10 6.64
CA GLY A 489 -5.69 14.86 5.88
C GLY A 489 -4.83 13.70 6.39
N GLY A 490 -5.32 12.51 6.18
CA GLY A 490 -4.66 11.24 6.12
C GLY A 490 -3.66 10.87 7.22
N GLY A 491 -4.10 10.25 8.27
CA GLY A 491 -3.24 9.57 9.22
C GLY A 491 -2.99 8.12 8.83
N GLY A 492 -2.36 7.86 7.68
CA GLY A 492 -2.08 6.50 7.24
C GLY A 492 -3.35 5.68 6.91
N GLY A 493 -3.20 4.36 6.76
CA GLY A 493 -4.32 3.46 6.50
C GLY A 493 -5.06 3.01 7.76
N LEU A 494 -5.98 2.07 7.58
CA LEU A 494 -6.93 1.63 8.60
C LEU A 494 -6.71 0.16 8.99
N LEU A 495 -7.18 -0.21 10.20
CA LEU A 495 -7.22 -1.58 10.71
C LEU A 495 -8.52 -1.80 11.47
N THR A 496 -9.23 -2.91 11.19
CA THR A 496 -10.36 -3.38 12.01
C THR A 496 -10.04 -4.69 12.71
N THR A 497 -10.73 -4.96 13.84
CA THR A 497 -10.55 -6.20 14.60
C THR A 497 -11.86 -6.78 15.07
N ALA A 498 -11.89 -8.10 15.32
CA ALA A 498 -13.01 -8.78 15.98
C ALA A 498 -13.25 -8.27 17.42
N GLY A 499 -12.32 -7.53 18.00
CA GLY A 499 -12.53 -6.76 19.23
C GLY A 499 -13.48 -5.56 19.05
N LYS A 500 -14.11 -5.43 17.87
CA LYS A 500 -15.03 -4.34 17.46
C LYS A 500 -14.38 -2.96 17.46
N LEU A 501 -13.09 -2.92 17.13
CA LEU A 501 -12.28 -1.71 17.07
C LEU A 501 -11.94 -1.36 15.62
N LEU A 502 -11.83 -0.06 15.37
CA LEU A 502 -11.26 0.52 14.17
C LEU A 502 -10.09 1.42 14.61
N PHE A 503 -8.88 1.10 14.17
CA PHE A 503 -7.68 1.89 14.44
C PHE A 503 -7.34 2.77 13.24
N ALA A 504 -7.03 4.01 13.53
CA ALA A 504 -6.68 5.03 12.55
C ALA A 504 -5.73 6.06 13.16
N GLY A 505 -4.94 6.72 12.34
CA GLY A 505 -4.26 7.94 12.74
C GLY A 505 -5.21 9.14 12.64
N ASP A 506 -4.92 10.26 13.29
CA ASP A 506 -5.57 11.54 13.05
C ASP A 506 -4.56 12.62 12.65
N GLY A 507 -5.05 13.74 12.13
CA GLY A 507 -4.19 14.84 11.71
C GLY A 507 -3.55 15.62 12.86
N ALA A 508 -3.91 15.35 14.13
CA ALA A 508 -3.25 15.90 15.30
C ALA A 508 -2.05 15.05 15.76
N GLY A 509 -1.80 13.92 15.08
CA GLY A 509 -0.70 13.01 15.38
C GLY A 509 -1.04 11.99 16.47
N ASN A 510 -2.29 11.61 16.60
CA ASN A 510 -2.70 10.53 17.48
C ASN A 510 -2.93 9.24 16.70
N LEU A 511 -2.59 8.11 17.31
CA LEU A 511 -3.16 6.81 17.00
C LEU A 511 -4.43 6.67 17.84
N VAL A 512 -5.57 6.42 17.18
CA VAL A 512 -6.89 6.39 17.81
C VAL A 512 -7.54 5.03 17.61
N ALA A 513 -8.14 4.47 18.66
CA ALA A 513 -9.05 3.35 18.58
C ALA A 513 -10.49 3.87 18.64
N HIS A 514 -11.29 3.50 17.66
CA HIS A 514 -12.70 3.84 17.57
C HIS A 514 -13.57 2.59 17.76
N ASP A 515 -14.77 2.78 18.24
CA ASP A 515 -15.87 1.82 18.10
C ASP A 515 -16.19 1.66 16.60
N SER A 516 -16.04 0.46 16.05
CA SER A 516 -16.20 0.24 14.60
C SER A 516 -17.63 0.47 14.11
N ALA A 517 -18.66 0.27 14.95
CA ALA A 517 -20.06 0.46 14.55
C ALA A 517 -20.47 1.94 14.51
N THR A 518 -19.88 2.78 15.36
CA THR A 518 -20.34 4.17 15.57
C THR A 518 -19.29 5.23 15.26
N GLY A 519 -18.02 4.83 15.12
CA GLY A 519 -16.89 5.73 14.96
C GLY A 519 -16.53 6.52 16.24
N LYS A 520 -17.17 6.22 17.40
CA LYS A 520 -16.86 6.90 18.67
C LYS A 520 -15.42 6.59 19.09
N PRO A 521 -14.56 7.60 19.39
CA PRO A 521 -13.24 7.35 19.91
C PRO A 521 -13.31 6.76 21.33
N LEU A 522 -12.51 5.71 21.58
CA LEU A 522 -12.44 4.97 22.83
C LEU A 522 -11.10 5.13 23.54
N TRP A 523 -10.03 5.31 22.76
CA TRP A 523 -8.66 5.47 23.24
C TRP A 523 -7.83 6.22 22.21
N HIS A 524 -6.83 6.93 22.66
CA HIS A 524 -5.83 7.57 21.80
C HIS A 524 -4.49 7.72 22.51
N THR A 525 -3.43 7.80 21.71
CA THR A 525 -2.10 8.19 22.17
C THR A 525 -1.41 9.03 21.10
N ARG A 526 -0.68 10.07 21.53
CA ARG A 526 0.03 10.96 20.62
C ARG A 526 1.43 10.42 20.34
N ILE A 527 1.70 10.03 19.10
CA ILE A 527 2.99 9.48 18.65
C ILE A 527 3.58 10.22 17.45
N GLY A 528 2.86 11.18 16.89
CA GLY A 528 3.21 11.88 15.65
C GLY A 528 2.31 11.48 14.49
N GLY A 529 2.49 12.09 13.33
CA GLY A 529 1.72 11.75 12.12
C GLY A 529 1.97 10.30 11.70
N ILE A 530 0.90 9.50 11.64
CA ILE A 530 0.97 8.10 11.21
C ILE A 530 1.33 8.06 9.73
N THR A 531 2.33 7.28 9.35
CA THR A 531 2.83 7.19 7.97
C THR A 531 2.55 5.87 7.27
N ASN A 532 2.08 4.85 8.02
CA ASN A 532 1.63 3.57 7.47
C ASN A 532 0.22 3.22 7.98
N ALA A 533 -0.29 2.04 7.66
CA ALA A 533 -1.52 1.54 8.26
C ALA A 533 -1.23 0.79 9.56
N PRO A 534 -1.99 1.01 10.65
CA PRO A 534 -1.88 0.22 11.87
C PRO A 534 -2.06 -1.27 11.61
N GLN A 535 -1.39 -2.11 12.39
CA GLN A 535 -1.42 -3.56 12.27
C GLN A 535 -1.42 -4.22 13.65
N THR A 536 -1.90 -5.46 13.73
CA THR A 536 -1.93 -6.20 14.99
C THR A 536 -1.53 -7.65 14.78
N TYR A 537 -0.84 -8.22 15.75
CA TYR A 537 -0.41 -9.62 15.75
C TYR A 537 -0.41 -10.18 17.18
N MET A 538 -0.37 -11.51 17.29
CA MET A 538 -0.20 -12.23 18.56
C MET A 538 1.22 -12.75 18.65
N LEU A 539 1.88 -12.50 19.76
CA LEU A 539 3.20 -13.06 20.05
C LEU A 539 3.36 -13.33 21.55
N ASP A 540 3.84 -14.53 21.89
CA ASP A 540 4.04 -14.98 23.28
C ASP A 540 2.81 -14.74 24.18
N GLY A 541 1.60 -14.99 23.63
CA GLY A 541 0.33 -14.85 24.34
C GLY A 541 -0.16 -13.41 24.50
N ARG A 542 0.49 -12.42 23.87
CA ARG A 542 0.12 -10.99 23.92
C ARG A 542 -0.25 -10.48 22.54
N GLN A 543 -1.34 -9.73 22.47
CA GLN A 543 -1.72 -9.00 21.28
C GLN A 543 -0.98 -7.66 21.22
N TYR A 544 -0.20 -7.47 20.17
CA TYR A 544 0.48 -6.22 19.84
C TYR A 544 -0.33 -5.41 18.85
N LEU A 545 -0.35 -4.10 19.03
CA LEU A 545 -0.77 -3.11 18.05
C LEU A 545 0.45 -2.29 17.63
N ILE A 546 0.73 -2.21 16.34
CA ILE A 546 1.85 -1.40 15.83
C ILE A 546 1.39 -0.32 14.84
N ALA A 547 2.12 0.77 14.82
CA ALA A 547 2.00 1.84 13.82
C ALA A 547 3.38 2.50 13.62
N ALA A 548 3.57 3.15 12.46
CA ALA A 548 4.79 3.89 12.16
C ALA A 548 4.54 5.40 12.06
N THR A 549 5.54 6.19 12.48
CA THR A 549 5.59 7.64 12.31
C THR A 549 6.99 8.04 11.83
N GLY A 550 7.08 8.60 10.62
CA GLY A 550 8.39 8.92 10.04
C GLY A 550 9.29 7.68 9.95
N ASP A 551 10.39 7.68 10.67
CA ASP A 551 11.40 6.60 10.73
C ASP A 551 11.24 5.67 11.95
N THR A 552 10.13 5.75 12.68
CA THR A 552 9.94 5.08 13.96
C THR A 552 8.73 4.16 13.95
N ILE A 553 8.90 2.91 14.43
CA ILE A 553 7.80 1.97 14.72
C ILE A 553 7.48 2.01 16.22
N TRP A 554 6.22 2.06 16.55
CA TRP A 554 5.65 2.05 17.90
C TRP A 554 4.85 0.77 18.10
N ALA A 555 5.04 0.10 19.23
CA ALA A 555 4.30 -1.11 19.58
C ALA A 555 3.60 -0.95 20.93
N PHE A 556 2.34 -1.33 20.98
CA PHE A 556 1.48 -1.25 22.15
C PHE A 556 0.95 -2.62 22.53
N VAL A 557 0.79 -2.88 23.83
CA VAL A 557 0.22 -4.10 24.40
C VAL A 557 -0.72 -3.76 25.54
N MET A 558 -1.54 -4.76 25.92
CA MET A 558 -2.27 -4.70 27.17
C MET A 558 -1.32 -4.99 28.34
N TYR A 559 -1.45 -4.21 29.41
CA TYR A 559 -0.77 -4.47 30.67
C TYR A 559 -1.55 -5.40 31.54
#